data_ffe50af99f9f8bf070403984baf8b3e6
#
_entry.id   ffe50af99f9f8bf070403984baf8b3e6
#
_cell.length_a   1.000
_cell.length_b   1.000
_cell.length_c   1.000
_cell.angle_alpha   90.00
_cell.angle_beta   90.00
_cell.angle_gamma   90.00
#
_symmetry.space_group_name_H-M   'P 1'
#
loop_
_entity.id
_entity.type
_entity.pdbx_description
1 polymer ?
#
loop_
_entity_poly.entity_id
_entity_poly.type
_entity_poly.pdbx_seq_one_letter_code
_entity_poly.pdbx_strand_id
1 'polypeptide(L)'
;MPADDTAAGLLVEMNTLLALPDPVLRDEVAYSAAAKWIVSDAIVEPADLRRLIALWTSNFDDGLGTAGDNRVLRRSFSALCLSLIAARDVATPFLAADEVEALFARLLDYFARERDTRGFETGRGWLHSVAHTADAFKFLARGRHWTPSHSARLLDAVRAKLERSEAVFAWGEPERLAAALHAAVRRTDADTAAFEAWTATWIEAHAALWVNGPQVEPATFARVENAKQMLRALAVLLAMETAPTPTGEAARLASLAALARMR
;
A
#
# COMPACT_ATOMS: atom_id res chain seq x y z
N MET A 1 -20.91 -23.46 5.77
CA MET A 1 -21.33 -23.03 4.43
C MET A 1 -22.53 -23.90 4.02
N PRO A 2 -23.53 -23.37 3.29
CA PRO A 2 -24.53 -24.19 2.62
C PRO A 2 -23.85 -25.24 1.75
N ALA A 3 -24.47 -26.39 1.54
CA ALA A 3 -23.84 -27.55 0.91
C ALA A 3 -23.39 -27.32 -0.56
N ASP A 4 -23.95 -26.30 -1.23
CA ASP A 4 -23.71 -25.99 -2.63
C ASP A 4 -22.84 -24.73 -2.86
N ASP A 5 -22.46 -24.00 -1.79
CA ASP A 5 -21.69 -22.77 -1.91
C ASP A 5 -20.18 -23.01 -1.69
N THR A 6 -19.37 -22.54 -2.62
CA THR A 6 -17.92 -22.50 -2.46
C THR A 6 -17.49 -21.21 -1.77
N ALA A 7 -16.34 -21.21 -1.05
CA ALA A 7 -15.77 -20.01 -0.48
C ALA A 7 -15.55 -18.92 -1.56
N ALA A 8 -15.09 -19.33 -2.73
CA ALA A 8 -14.90 -18.41 -3.87
C ALA A 8 -16.21 -17.80 -4.37
N GLY A 9 -17.28 -18.60 -4.48
CA GLY A 9 -18.61 -18.11 -4.88
C GLY A 9 -19.13 -17.06 -3.91
N LEU A 10 -19.03 -17.34 -2.61
CA LEU A 10 -19.45 -16.38 -1.57
C LEU A 10 -18.61 -15.11 -1.59
N LEU A 11 -17.28 -15.18 -1.85
CA LEU A 11 -16.44 -13.97 -1.99
C LEU A 11 -16.85 -13.11 -3.20
N VAL A 12 -17.29 -13.73 -4.29
CA VAL A 12 -17.85 -12.99 -5.45
C VAL A 12 -19.14 -12.27 -5.06
N GLU A 13 -20.05 -12.91 -4.32
CA GLU A 13 -21.28 -12.27 -3.83
C GLU A 13 -20.98 -11.15 -2.84
N MET A 14 -20.05 -11.37 -1.90
CA MET A 14 -19.61 -10.38 -0.91
C MET A 14 -18.87 -9.19 -1.53
N ASN A 15 -18.47 -9.26 -2.79
CA ASN A 15 -17.86 -8.11 -3.49
C ASN A 15 -18.74 -6.85 -3.45
N THR A 16 -20.05 -7.00 -3.40
CA THR A 16 -20.99 -5.88 -3.26
C THR A 16 -20.91 -5.21 -1.90
N LEU A 17 -20.58 -5.97 -0.85
CA LEU A 17 -20.44 -5.49 0.52
C LEU A 17 -19.23 -4.57 0.68
N LEU A 18 -18.17 -4.77 -0.12
CA LEU A 18 -16.96 -3.93 -0.09
C LEU A 18 -17.25 -2.44 -0.43
N ALA A 19 -18.39 -2.16 -1.05
CA ALA A 19 -18.81 -0.80 -1.40
C ALA A 19 -19.68 -0.12 -0.32
N LEU A 20 -20.09 -0.86 0.71
CA LEU A 20 -21.06 -0.36 1.67
C LEU A 20 -20.40 0.59 2.69
N PRO A 21 -21.08 1.68 3.06
CA PRO A 21 -20.63 2.55 4.14
C PRO A 21 -20.66 1.87 5.52
N ASP A 22 -21.47 0.82 5.68
CA ASP A 22 -21.57 0.07 6.93
C ASP A 22 -20.28 -0.72 7.18
N PRO A 23 -19.50 -0.38 8.23
CA PRO A 23 -18.23 -1.05 8.50
C PRO A 23 -18.41 -2.50 8.96
N VAL A 24 -19.55 -2.87 9.59
CA VAL A 24 -19.79 -4.26 10.01
C VAL A 24 -19.88 -5.15 8.78
N LEU A 25 -20.69 -4.77 7.80
CA LEU A 25 -20.85 -5.58 6.58
C LEU A 25 -19.57 -5.60 5.72
N ARG A 26 -18.88 -4.48 5.62
CA ARG A 26 -17.68 -4.34 4.80
C ARG A 26 -16.45 -4.99 5.45
N ASP A 27 -16.15 -4.62 6.72
CA ASP A 27 -14.90 -5.00 7.39
C ASP A 27 -15.05 -6.33 8.12
N GLU A 28 -16.09 -6.48 8.97
CA GLU A 28 -16.23 -7.67 9.81
C GLU A 28 -16.79 -8.87 9.06
N VAL A 29 -17.64 -8.66 8.05
CA VAL A 29 -18.20 -9.76 7.26
C VAL A 29 -17.35 -10.00 6.00
N ALA A 30 -17.35 -9.07 5.03
CA ALA A 30 -16.77 -9.33 3.73
C ALA A 30 -15.23 -9.48 3.77
N TYR A 31 -14.53 -8.50 4.37
CA TYR A 31 -13.08 -8.55 4.44
C TYR A 31 -12.57 -9.65 5.37
N SER A 32 -13.19 -9.83 6.55
CA SER A 32 -12.77 -10.87 7.49
C SER A 32 -13.00 -12.28 6.94
N ALA A 33 -14.09 -12.51 6.18
CA ALA A 33 -14.29 -13.78 5.47
C ALA A 33 -13.20 -14.00 4.42
N ALA A 34 -12.87 -12.95 3.63
CA ALA A 34 -11.80 -13.05 2.63
C ALA A 34 -10.45 -13.36 3.30
N ALA A 35 -10.10 -12.67 4.38
CA ALA A 35 -8.85 -12.91 5.12
C ALA A 35 -8.79 -14.34 5.67
N LYS A 36 -9.89 -14.82 6.25
CA LYS A 36 -9.98 -16.18 6.78
C LYS A 36 -9.81 -17.22 5.67
N TRP A 37 -10.60 -17.15 4.60
CA TRP A 37 -10.64 -18.21 3.58
C TRP A 37 -9.44 -18.19 2.63
N ILE A 38 -8.88 -17.03 2.33
CA ILE A 38 -7.72 -16.91 1.44
C ILE A 38 -6.41 -17.19 2.18
N VAL A 39 -6.25 -16.66 3.40
CA VAL A 39 -4.96 -16.71 4.09
C VAL A 39 -4.95 -17.73 5.23
N SER A 40 -5.90 -17.67 6.17
CA SER A 40 -5.86 -18.52 7.38
C SER A 40 -6.20 -19.95 7.09
N ASP A 41 -7.34 -20.19 6.44
CA ASP A 41 -7.81 -21.55 6.09
C ASP A 41 -7.21 -22.02 4.76
N ALA A 42 -6.83 -21.08 3.89
CA ALA A 42 -6.23 -21.30 2.58
C ALA A 42 -7.07 -22.23 1.66
N ILE A 43 -8.40 -22.13 1.76
CA ILE A 43 -9.36 -23.03 1.08
C ILE A 43 -9.80 -22.54 -0.29
N VAL A 44 -9.39 -21.33 -0.71
CA VAL A 44 -9.68 -20.81 -2.06
C VAL A 44 -8.60 -21.30 -3.02
N GLU A 45 -9.03 -21.97 -4.08
CA GLU A 45 -8.13 -22.57 -5.06
C GLU A 45 -7.45 -21.52 -5.97
N PRO A 46 -6.23 -21.79 -6.50
CA PRO A 46 -5.50 -20.84 -7.34
C PRO A 46 -6.28 -20.33 -8.55
N ALA A 47 -7.12 -21.15 -9.19
CA ALA A 47 -7.95 -20.73 -10.31
C ALA A 47 -8.99 -19.68 -9.90
N ASP A 48 -9.57 -19.83 -8.71
CA ASP A 48 -10.56 -18.90 -8.17
C ASP A 48 -9.88 -17.64 -7.63
N LEU A 49 -8.68 -17.73 -7.06
CA LEU A 49 -7.88 -16.56 -6.70
C LEU A 49 -7.60 -15.67 -7.92
N ARG A 50 -7.31 -16.25 -9.09
CA ARG A 50 -7.15 -15.49 -10.36
C ARG A 50 -8.44 -14.80 -10.79
N ARG A 51 -9.60 -15.43 -10.63
CA ARG A 51 -10.91 -14.81 -10.89
C ARG A 51 -11.17 -13.64 -9.94
N LEU A 52 -10.82 -13.77 -8.66
CA LEU A 52 -10.93 -12.71 -7.68
C LEU A 52 -9.97 -11.53 -7.98
N ILE A 53 -8.75 -11.79 -8.47
CA ILE A 53 -7.85 -10.75 -8.96
C ILE A 53 -8.53 -9.94 -10.08
N ALA A 54 -9.09 -10.61 -11.07
CA ALA A 54 -9.78 -9.95 -12.17
C ALA A 54 -10.97 -9.12 -11.68
N LEU A 55 -11.78 -9.67 -10.77
CA LEU A 55 -12.93 -8.99 -10.17
C LEU A 55 -12.50 -7.74 -9.40
N TRP A 56 -11.57 -7.89 -8.45
CA TRP A 56 -11.18 -6.78 -7.58
C TRP A 56 -10.37 -5.70 -8.30
N THR A 57 -9.58 -6.06 -9.31
CA THR A 57 -8.92 -5.06 -10.15
C THR A 57 -9.89 -4.30 -11.04
N SER A 58 -11.00 -4.90 -11.49
CA SER A 58 -12.05 -4.19 -12.25
C SER A 58 -12.79 -3.16 -11.38
N ASN A 59 -12.90 -3.39 -10.08
CA ASN A 59 -13.50 -2.44 -9.15
C ASN A 59 -12.76 -1.09 -9.08
N PHE A 60 -11.49 -1.04 -9.45
CA PHE A 60 -10.72 0.21 -9.45
C PHE A 60 -11.27 1.26 -10.41
N ASP A 61 -12.01 0.86 -11.44
CA ASP A 61 -12.57 1.79 -12.43
C ASP A 61 -13.85 2.50 -11.94
N ASP A 62 -14.47 2.03 -10.83
CA ASP A 62 -15.68 2.62 -10.27
C ASP A 62 -15.42 4.03 -9.71
N GLY A 63 -15.61 5.05 -10.55
CA GLY A 63 -15.43 6.45 -10.18
C GLY A 63 -13.99 6.84 -9.84
N LEU A 64 -12.99 6.17 -10.41
CA LEU A 64 -11.58 6.48 -10.20
C LEU A 64 -11.27 7.95 -10.57
N GLY A 65 -10.53 8.63 -9.70
CA GLY A 65 -10.19 10.04 -9.87
C GLY A 65 -11.21 11.00 -9.25
N THR A 66 -12.31 10.51 -8.65
CA THR A 66 -13.19 11.30 -7.80
C THR A 66 -12.82 11.18 -6.33
N ALA A 67 -13.21 12.17 -5.52
CA ALA A 67 -13.02 12.15 -4.08
C ALA A 67 -14.30 12.61 -3.36
N GLY A 68 -14.46 12.21 -2.09
CA GLY A 68 -15.56 12.67 -1.22
C GLY A 68 -16.83 11.81 -1.30
N ASP A 69 -16.89 10.80 -2.15
CA ASP A 69 -18.03 9.87 -2.23
C ASP A 69 -17.69 8.47 -1.65
N ASN A 70 -18.70 7.57 -1.64
CA ASN A 70 -18.53 6.23 -1.07
C ASN A 70 -17.90 5.22 -2.05
N ARG A 71 -17.71 5.56 -3.33
CA ARG A 71 -17.13 4.65 -4.33
C ARG A 71 -15.67 4.32 -3.99
N VAL A 72 -14.98 5.19 -3.26
CA VAL A 72 -13.64 4.90 -2.72
C VAL A 72 -13.62 3.61 -1.89
N LEU A 73 -14.69 3.28 -1.17
CA LEU A 73 -14.76 2.08 -0.33
C LEU A 73 -14.55 0.80 -1.15
N ARG A 74 -15.28 0.66 -2.28
CA ARG A 74 -15.12 -0.49 -3.17
C ARG A 74 -13.69 -0.59 -3.70
N ARG A 75 -13.11 0.51 -4.17
CA ARG A 75 -11.75 0.53 -4.72
C ARG A 75 -10.71 0.20 -3.64
N SER A 76 -10.79 0.86 -2.51
CA SER A 76 -9.87 0.70 -1.38
C SER A 76 -9.89 -0.71 -0.81
N PHE A 77 -11.08 -1.26 -0.53
CA PHE A 77 -11.23 -2.61 0.00
C PHE A 77 -10.88 -3.69 -1.03
N SER A 78 -11.04 -3.41 -2.32
CA SER A 78 -10.51 -4.29 -3.37
C SER A 78 -8.98 -4.36 -3.33
N ALA A 79 -8.28 -3.22 -3.13
CA ALA A 79 -6.83 -3.22 -2.94
C ALA A 79 -6.42 -4.01 -1.68
N LEU A 80 -7.17 -3.87 -0.59
CA LEU A 80 -6.93 -4.62 0.64
C LEU A 80 -7.15 -6.14 0.43
N CYS A 81 -8.20 -6.54 -0.27
CA CYS A 81 -8.42 -7.94 -0.62
C CYS A 81 -7.33 -8.51 -1.55
N LEU A 82 -6.82 -7.71 -2.50
CA LEU A 82 -5.67 -8.10 -3.33
C LEU A 82 -4.40 -8.30 -2.51
N SER A 83 -4.24 -7.59 -1.39
CA SER A 83 -3.14 -7.84 -0.46
C SER A 83 -3.18 -9.24 0.16
N LEU A 84 -4.38 -9.78 0.40
CA LEU A 84 -4.56 -11.15 0.91
C LEU A 84 -4.10 -12.19 -0.13
N ILE A 85 -4.41 -11.95 -1.41
CA ILE A 85 -3.96 -12.83 -2.50
C ILE A 85 -2.44 -12.79 -2.63
N ALA A 86 -1.84 -11.60 -2.57
CA ALA A 86 -0.39 -11.47 -2.57
C ALA A 86 0.25 -12.15 -1.35
N ALA A 87 -0.36 -12.05 -0.17
CA ALA A 87 0.08 -12.76 1.04
C ALA A 87 -0.02 -14.28 0.88
N ARG A 88 -1.09 -14.77 0.24
CA ARG A 88 -1.29 -16.19 -0.06
C ARG A 88 -0.23 -16.71 -1.04
N ASP A 89 0.13 -15.91 -2.07
CA ASP A 89 1.20 -16.27 -3.00
C ASP A 89 2.58 -16.31 -2.34
N VAL A 90 2.85 -15.43 -1.37
CA VAL A 90 4.09 -15.49 -0.56
C VAL A 90 4.17 -16.79 0.25
N ALA A 91 3.06 -17.21 0.86
CA ALA A 91 3.02 -18.42 1.68
C ALA A 91 3.01 -19.70 0.85
N THR A 92 2.28 -19.73 -0.24
CA THR A 92 2.16 -20.85 -1.17
C THR A 92 2.11 -20.31 -2.60
N PRO A 93 3.27 -20.27 -3.28
CA PRO A 93 3.39 -19.64 -4.58
C PRO A 93 2.52 -20.29 -5.65
N PHE A 94 1.73 -19.47 -6.35
CA PHE A 94 0.86 -19.90 -7.45
C PHE A 94 0.84 -18.92 -8.64
N LEU A 95 1.18 -17.64 -8.43
CA LEU A 95 1.24 -16.65 -9.51
C LEU A 95 2.49 -16.81 -10.36
N ALA A 96 2.37 -16.63 -11.66
CA ALA A 96 3.49 -16.50 -12.59
C ALA A 96 4.06 -15.07 -12.58
N ALA A 97 5.25 -14.88 -13.14
CA ALA A 97 5.92 -13.58 -13.12
C ALA A 97 5.15 -12.48 -13.87
N ASP A 98 4.53 -12.83 -14.99
CA ASP A 98 3.68 -11.94 -15.77
C ASP A 98 2.36 -11.59 -15.05
N GLU A 99 1.79 -12.52 -14.28
CA GLU A 99 0.61 -12.26 -13.45
C GLU A 99 0.94 -11.29 -12.30
N VAL A 100 2.12 -11.43 -11.67
CA VAL A 100 2.60 -10.49 -10.65
C VAL A 100 2.85 -9.11 -11.25
N GLU A 101 3.51 -9.02 -12.42
CA GLU A 101 3.72 -7.75 -13.12
C GLU A 101 2.41 -7.08 -13.49
N ALA A 102 1.44 -7.82 -14.03
CA ALA A 102 0.13 -7.29 -14.40
C ALA A 102 -0.63 -6.74 -13.18
N LEU A 103 -0.63 -7.48 -12.06
CA LEU A 103 -1.26 -7.05 -10.82
C LEU A 103 -0.57 -5.81 -10.25
N PHE A 104 0.76 -5.79 -10.23
CA PHE A 104 1.53 -4.64 -9.75
C PHE A 104 1.29 -3.40 -10.61
N ALA A 105 1.31 -3.53 -11.93
CA ALA A 105 1.03 -2.42 -12.85
C ALA A 105 -0.38 -1.84 -12.63
N ARG A 106 -1.38 -2.71 -12.41
CA ARG A 106 -2.77 -2.28 -12.16
C ARG A 106 -2.92 -1.56 -10.82
N LEU A 107 -2.23 -2.03 -9.78
CA LEU A 107 -2.18 -1.36 -8.48
C LEU A 107 -1.46 -0.01 -8.56
N LEU A 108 -0.38 0.10 -9.34
CA LEU A 108 0.32 1.37 -9.57
C LEU A 108 -0.57 2.39 -10.29
N ASP A 109 -1.31 1.98 -11.35
CA ASP A 109 -2.27 2.85 -12.03
C ASP A 109 -3.37 3.34 -11.08
N TYR A 110 -3.97 2.42 -10.33
CA TYR A 110 -4.95 2.77 -9.30
C TYR A 110 -4.34 3.76 -8.28
N PHE A 111 -3.20 3.43 -7.70
CA PHE A 111 -2.55 4.26 -6.69
C PHE A 111 -2.22 5.67 -7.20
N ALA A 112 -1.76 5.80 -8.44
CA ALA A 112 -1.46 7.09 -9.06
C ALA A 112 -2.71 7.94 -9.29
N ARG A 113 -3.84 7.32 -9.67
CA ARG A 113 -5.08 8.00 -10.08
C ARG A 113 -6.08 8.19 -8.96
N GLU A 114 -5.98 7.43 -7.84
CA GLU A 114 -6.86 7.59 -6.68
C GLU A 114 -6.62 8.95 -6.01
N ARG A 115 -7.66 9.75 -5.96
CA ARG A 115 -7.64 11.10 -5.36
C ARG A 115 -8.21 11.13 -3.95
N ASP A 116 -9.01 10.14 -3.58
CA ASP A 116 -9.61 10.08 -2.26
C ASP A 116 -8.61 9.46 -1.28
N THR A 117 -7.97 10.30 -0.48
CA THR A 117 -6.96 9.90 0.52
C THR A 117 -7.48 9.97 1.95
N ARG A 118 -8.80 10.01 2.15
CA ARG A 118 -9.39 9.95 3.48
C ARG A 118 -9.01 8.65 4.18
N GLY A 119 -8.62 8.75 5.46
CA GLY A 119 -8.24 7.59 6.26
C GLY A 119 -9.45 6.99 6.99
N PHE A 120 -9.98 7.68 8.00
CA PHE A 120 -11.09 7.23 8.83
C PHE A 120 -12.19 8.30 8.90
N GLU A 121 -13.45 7.86 8.85
CA GLU A 121 -14.60 8.72 9.09
C GLU A 121 -15.56 8.10 10.11
N THR A 122 -16.01 8.90 11.06
CA THR A 122 -17.02 8.47 12.05
C THR A 122 -18.30 8.00 11.34
N GLY A 123 -18.76 6.81 11.69
CA GLY A 123 -19.94 6.17 11.11
C GLY A 123 -19.70 5.41 9.81
N ARG A 124 -18.55 5.62 9.14
CA ARG A 124 -18.14 4.86 7.93
C ARG A 124 -16.93 3.94 8.16
N GLY A 125 -16.16 4.19 9.24
CA GLY A 125 -14.94 3.44 9.51
C GLY A 125 -13.79 3.81 8.56
N TRP A 126 -12.99 2.83 8.17
CA TRP A 126 -11.81 2.99 7.36
C TRP A 126 -12.15 3.14 5.88
N LEU A 127 -11.62 4.20 5.23
CA LEU A 127 -11.61 4.38 3.78
C LEU A 127 -10.24 3.99 3.20
N HIS A 128 -9.18 4.50 3.75
CA HIS A 128 -7.77 4.04 3.71
C HIS A 128 -7.20 3.65 2.34
N SER A 129 -7.57 4.31 1.26
CA SER A 129 -7.11 3.94 -0.09
C SER A 129 -5.58 3.84 -0.18
N VAL A 130 -4.85 4.77 0.45
CA VAL A 130 -3.38 4.78 0.49
C VAL A 130 -2.84 3.59 1.29
N ALA A 131 -3.35 3.37 2.50
CA ALA A 131 -2.87 2.31 3.38
C ALA A 131 -3.17 0.90 2.83
N HIS A 132 -4.38 0.69 2.31
CA HIS A 132 -4.79 -0.60 1.75
C HIS A 132 -3.99 -0.96 0.49
N THR A 133 -3.65 0.03 -0.35
CA THR A 133 -2.78 -0.21 -1.51
C THR A 133 -1.34 -0.49 -1.08
N ALA A 134 -0.85 0.21 -0.04
CA ALA A 134 0.47 -0.07 0.53
C ALA A 134 0.56 -1.49 1.10
N ASP A 135 -0.51 -2.04 1.67
CA ASP A 135 -0.54 -3.43 2.12
C ASP A 135 -0.39 -4.42 0.94
N ALA A 136 -1.00 -4.14 -0.21
CA ALA A 136 -0.82 -4.95 -1.41
C ALA A 136 0.65 -4.88 -1.91
N PHE A 137 1.23 -3.70 -1.98
CA PHE A 137 2.64 -3.53 -2.33
C PHE A 137 3.59 -4.26 -1.38
N LYS A 138 3.32 -4.19 -0.06
CA LYS A 138 4.10 -4.89 0.97
C LYS A 138 4.20 -6.39 0.70
N PHE A 139 3.09 -7.04 0.38
CA PHE A 139 3.09 -8.49 0.13
C PHE A 139 3.67 -8.84 -1.24
N LEU A 140 3.39 -8.05 -2.27
CA LEU A 140 4.04 -8.24 -3.58
C LEU A 140 5.56 -8.13 -3.48
N ALA A 141 6.09 -7.14 -2.71
CA ALA A 141 7.53 -6.97 -2.52
C ALA A 141 8.20 -8.13 -1.76
N ARG A 142 7.45 -8.94 -1.02
CA ARG A 142 7.91 -10.18 -0.38
C ARG A 142 7.89 -11.37 -1.32
N GLY A 143 7.22 -11.26 -2.46
CA GLY A 143 7.06 -12.34 -3.43
C GLY A 143 8.34 -12.67 -4.18
N ARG A 144 8.40 -13.90 -4.69
CA ARG A 144 9.58 -14.44 -5.41
C ARG A 144 9.87 -13.75 -6.74
N HIS A 145 8.86 -13.14 -7.38
CA HIS A 145 8.97 -12.50 -8.69
C HIS A 145 9.23 -10.99 -8.60
N TRP A 146 9.37 -10.45 -7.39
CA TRP A 146 9.74 -9.06 -7.21
C TRP A 146 11.19 -8.82 -7.64
N THR A 147 11.46 -7.70 -8.30
CA THR A 147 12.78 -7.35 -8.85
C THR A 147 13.18 -5.92 -8.43
N PRO A 148 14.46 -5.52 -8.60
CA PRO A 148 14.89 -4.13 -8.38
C PRO A 148 14.09 -3.11 -9.20
N SER A 149 13.67 -3.46 -10.43
CA SER A 149 12.79 -2.59 -11.25
C SER A 149 11.43 -2.35 -10.61
N HIS A 150 10.84 -3.36 -9.96
CA HIS A 150 9.60 -3.17 -9.19
C HIS A 150 9.83 -2.21 -8.01
N SER A 151 10.97 -2.33 -7.30
CA SER A 151 11.32 -1.45 -6.18
C SER A 151 11.49 -0.01 -6.63
N ALA A 152 12.14 0.25 -7.76
CA ALA A 152 12.28 1.60 -8.32
C ALA A 152 10.91 2.22 -8.65
N ARG A 153 10.04 1.47 -9.33
CA ARG A 153 8.67 1.91 -9.66
C ARG A 153 7.83 2.16 -8.40
N LEU A 154 8.00 1.36 -7.34
CA LEU A 154 7.33 1.59 -6.06
C LEU A 154 7.81 2.89 -5.40
N LEU A 155 9.11 3.14 -5.37
CA LEU A 155 9.68 4.40 -4.84
C LEU A 155 9.11 5.61 -5.58
N ASP A 156 9.07 5.57 -6.91
CA ASP A 156 8.50 6.65 -7.73
C ASP A 156 6.99 6.84 -7.47
N ALA A 157 6.24 5.75 -7.34
CA ALA A 157 4.81 5.82 -7.05
C ALA A 157 4.53 6.40 -5.66
N VAL A 158 5.29 6.01 -4.63
CA VAL A 158 5.18 6.55 -3.28
C VAL A 158 5.53 8.04 -3.29
N ARG A 159 6.63 8.44 -3.96
CA ARG A 159 6.99 9.85 -4.10
C ARG A 159 5.86 10.64 -4.74
N ALA A 160 5.36 10.20 -5.90
CA ALA A 160 4.30 10.89 -6.61
C ALA A 160 3.00 10.99 -5.79
N LYS A 161 2.67 9.98 -4.97
CA LYS A 161 1.51 10.03 -4.06
C LYS A 161 1.70 11.08 -2.97
N LEU A 162 2.87 11.11 -2.33
CA LEU A 162 3.18 12.08 -1.28
C LEU A 162 3.24 13.52 -1.81
N GLU A 163 3.84 13.74 -2.99
CA GLU A 163 3.92 15.05 -3.65
C GLU A 163 2.54 15.63 -4.05
N ARG A 164 1.51 14.79 -4.14
CA ARG A 164 0.14 15.20 -4.45
C ARG A 164 -0.75 15.31 -3.21
N SER A 165 -0.24 14.95 -2.03
CA SER A 165 -1.05 15.06 -0.81
C SER A 165 -1.32 16.51 -0.46
N GLU A 166 -2.57 16.81 -0.09
CA GLU A 166 -3.03 18.14 0.30
C GLU A 166 -3.15 18.29 1.82
N ALA A 167 -3.10 17.17 2.55
CA ALA A 167 -3.20 17.10 4.00
C ALA A 167 -2.17 16.14 4.58
N VAL A 168 -1.85 16.34 5.86
CA VAL A 168 -1.05 15.38 6.63
C VAL A 168 -1.86 14.11 6.85
N PHE A 169 -1.24 12.97 6.57
CA PHE A 169 -1.80 11.66 6.84
C PHE A 169 -1.79 11.39 8.36
N ALA A 170 -2.95 11.10 8.92
CA ALA A 170 -3.16 11.02 10.36
C ALA A 170 -3.68 9.65 10.84
N TRP A 171 -3.88 8.69 9.94
CA TRP A 171 -4.56 7.43 10.24
C TRP A 171 -3.71 6.18 9.96
N GLY A 172 -2.37 6.33 9.97
CA GLY A 172 -1.44 5.22 9.81
C GLY A 172 -1.02 4.95 8.35
N GLU A 173 -1.34 5.84 7.41
CA GLU A 173 -0.90 5.73 6.02
C GLU A 173 0.64 5.76 5.90
N PRO A 174 1.37 6.64 6.61
CA PRO A 174 2.82 6.65 6.56
C PRO A 174 3.45 5.33 7.02
N GLU A 175 2.92 4.71 8.06
CA GLU A 175 3.37 3.42 8.58
C GLU A 175 3.13 2.28 7.60
N ARG A 176 2.00 2.32 6.88
CA ARG A 176 1.70 1.31 5.84
C ARG A 176 2.60 1.48 4.62
N LEU A 177 2.84 2.71 4.18
CA LEU A 177 3.82 3.01 3.13
C LEU A 177 5.23 2.58 3.55
N ALA A 178 5.64 2.88 4.79
CA ALA A 178 6.90 2.42 5.35
C ALA A 178 7.02 0.89 5.35
N ALA A 179 5.95 0.17 5.68
CA ALA A 179 5.95 -1.30 5.66
C ALA A 179 6.09 -1.88 4.23
N ALA A 180 5.54 -1.19 3.23
CA ALA A 180 5.74 -1.56 1.83
C ALA A 180 7.20 -1.32 1.39
N LEU A 181 7.76 -0.15 1.70
CA LEU A 181 9.17 0.15 1.41
C LEU A 181 10.12 -0.76 2.19
N HIS A 182 9.85 -1.05 3.46
CA HIS A 182 10.61 -2.01 4.27
C HIS A 182 10.72 -3.37 3.56
N ALA A 183 9.61 -3.89 3.03
CA ALA A 183 9.62 -5.16 2.31
C ALA A 183 10.50 -5.11 1.05
N ALA A 184 10.58 -3.96 0.37
CA ALA A 184 11.38 -3.76 -0.83
C ALA A 184 12.87 -3.55 -0.52
N VAL A 185 13.22 -2.66 0.44
CA VAL A 185 14.61 -2.26 0.67
C VAL A 185 15.43 -3.30 1.44
N ARG A 186 14.78 -4.18 2.20
CA ARG A 186 15.46 -5.26 2.92
C ARG A 186 15.88 -6.44 2.03
N ARG A 187 15.43 -6.48 0.78
CA ARG A 187 15.82 -7.53 -0.16
C ARG A 187 17.31 -7.44 -0.47
N THR A 188 17.97 -8.56 -0.60
CA THR A 188 19.42 -8.63 -0.89
C THR A 188 19.79 -8.08 -2.28
N ASP A 189 18.82 -7.98 -3.19
CA ASP A 189 18.93 -7.42 -4.53
C ASP A 189 18.45 -5.95 -4.63
N ALA A 190 18.15 -5.29 -3.49
CA ALA A 190 17.68 -3.91 -3.48
C ALA A 190 18.78 -2.93 -3.90
N ASP A 191 18.41 -1.93 -4.70
CA ASP A 191 19.30 -0.84 -5.12
C ASP A 191 19.36 0.22 -4.00
N THR A 192 20.43 0.17 -3.21
CA THR A 192 20.64 1.11 -2.11
C THR A 192 20.93 2.53 -2.60
N ALA A 193 21.63 2.68 -3.73
CA ALA A 193 21.93 4.00 -4.30
C ALA A 193 20.65 4.69 -4.82
N ALA A 194 19.75 3.95 -5.45
CA ALA A 194 18.44 4.47 -5.84
C ALA A 194 17.62 4.93 -4.63
N PHE A 195 17.65 4.17 -3.52
CA PHE A 195 16.97 4.57 -2.28
C PHE A 195 17.60 5.83 -1.65
N GLU A 196 18.93 5.92 -1.59
CA GLU A 196 19.64 7.11 -1.11
C GLU A 196 19.29 8.35 -1.96
N ALA A 197 19.32 8.23 -3.28
CA ALA A 197 18.93 9.30 -4.19
C ALA A 197 17.46 9.73 -3.97
N TRP A 198 16.57 8.75 -3.74
CA TRP A 198 15.18 9.02 -3.43
C TRP A 198 15.00 9.78 -2.09
N THR A 199 15.75 9.42 -1.04
CA THR A 199 15.71 10.16 0.24
C THR A 199 16.26 11.58 0.11
N ALA A 200 17.24 11.82 -0.77
CA ALA A 200 17.80 13.14 -1.02
C ALA A 200 16.76 14.13 -1.58
N THR A 201 15.82 13.66 -2.39
CA THR A 201 14.74 14.53 -2.92
C THR A 201 13.88 15.14 -1.81
N TRP A 202 13.66 14.41 -0.72
CA TRP A 202 12.88 14.89 0.44
C TRP A 202 13.66 15.90 1.29
N ILE A 203 14.99 15.77 1.36
CA ILE A 203 15.86 16.75 2.00
C ILE A 203 15.77 18.09 1.25
N GLU A 204 15.82 18.03 -0.08
CA GLU A 204 15.68 19.22 -0.93
C GLU A 204 14.30 19.85 -0.80
N ALA A 205 13.24 19.05 -0.82
CA ALA A 205 11.87 19.51 -0.61
C ALA A 205 11.69 20.16 0.77
N HIS A 206 12.28 19.60 1.83
CA HIS A 206 12.25 20.19 3.17
C HIS A 206 13.01 21.53 3.21
N ALA A 207 14.20 21.61 2.61
CA ALA A 207 14.97 22.86 2.56
C ALA A 207 14.18 23.96 1.82
N ALA A 208 13.47 23.61 0.75
CA ALA A 208 12.65 24.54 -0.02
C ALA A 208 11.48 25.13 0.78
N LEU A 209 10.96 24.44 1.81
CA LEU A 209 9.87 24.98 2.65
C LEU A 209 10.22 26.31 3.33
N TRP A 210 11.49 26.51 3.67
CA TRP A 210 11.93 27.60 4.53
C TRP A 210 12.62 28.75 3.77
N VAL A 211 12.72 28.65 2.44
CA VAL A 211 13.41 29.66 1.62
C VAL A 211 12.79 31.05 1.74
N ASN A 212 11.46 31.12 1.89
CA ASN A 212 10.72 32.38 2.01
C ASN A 212 10.34 32.75 3.46
N GLY A 213 11.04 32.20 4.46
CA GLY A 213 10.78 32.46 5.87
C GLY A 213 9.71 31.54 6.47
N PRO A 214 9.07 31.95 7.59
CA PRO A 214 8.22 31.04 8.38
C PRO A 214 6.80 30.82 7.81
N GLN A 215 6.44 31.50 6.75
CA GLN A 215 5.15 31.31 6.09
C GLN A 215 5.24 30.15 5.09
N VAL A 216 4.65 29.02 5.47
CA VAL A 216 4.65 27.79 4.67
C VAL A 216 3.25 27.52 4.16
N GLU A 217 3.14 27.16 2.89
CA GLU A 217 1.88 26.74 2.29
C GLU A 217 1.50 25.35 2.87
N PRO A 218 0.26 25.18 3.44
CA PRO A 218 -0.13 23.97 4.19
C PRO A 218 0.02 22.65 3.42
N ALA A 219 -0.33 22.62 2.12
CA ALA A 219 -0.21 21.42 1.34
C ALA A 219 1.27 21.05 1.08
N THR A 220 2.13 22.06 0.86
CA THR A 220 3.57 21.82 0.70
C THR A 220 4.20 21.29 1.99
N PHE A 221 3.79 21.83 3.14
CA PHE A 221 4.18 21.28 4.44
C PHE A 221 3.71 19.82 4.62
N ALA A 222 2.44 19.53 4.30
CA ALA A 222 1.87 18.20 4.44
C ALA A 222 2.64 17.14 3.63
N ARG A 223 3.07 17.46 2.41
CA ARG A 223 3.88 16.57 1.55
C ARG A 223 5.17 16.14 2.23
N VAL A 224 5.90 17.12 2.76
CA VAL A 224 7.18 16.87 3.43
C VAL A 224 6.96 16.17 4.77
N GLU A 225 5.96 16.55 5.56
CA GLU A 225 5.68 15.92 6.84
C GLU A 225 5.25 14.46 6.67
N ASN A 226 4.43 14.14 5.67
CA ASN A 226 4.08 12.76 5.33
C ASN A 226 5.32 11.92 4.99
N ALA A 227 6.26 12.49 4.22
CA ALA A 227 7.53 11.82 3.93
C ALA A 227 8.39 11.62 5.19
N LYS A 228 8.48 12.61 6.08
CA LYS A 228 9.19 12.49 7.36
C LYS A 228 8.58 11.42 8.26
N GLN A 229 7.27 11.39 8.39
CA GLN A 229 6.57 10.36 9.18
C GLN A 229 6.84 8.96 8.63
N MET A 230 6.74 8.79 7.32
CA MET A 230 7.04 7.51 6.66
C MET A 230 8.50 7.09 6.85
N LEU A 231 9.48 8.01 6.71
CA LEU A 231 10.90 7.70 6.93
C LEU A 231 11.19 7.36 8.40
N ARG A 232 10.52 8.00 9.37
CA ARG A 232 10.61 7.63 10.80
C ARG A 232 10.10 6.22 11.03
N ALA A 233 8.93 5.89 10.49
CA ALA A 233 8.37 4.55 10.61
C ALA A 233 9.26 3.50 9.94
N LEU A 234 9.81 3.79 8.75
CA LEU A 234 10.73 2.89 8.06
C LEU A 234 12.01 2.65 8.85
N ALA A 235 12.63 3.70 9.38
CA ALA A 235 13.84 3.58 10.20
C ALA A 235 13.59 2.73 11.45
N VAL A 236 12.42 2.86 12.10
CA VAL A 236 12.02 2.05 13.25
C VAL A 236 11.83 0.59 12.83
N LEU A 237 11.09 0.31 11.75
CA LEU A 237 10.88 -1.06 11.26
C LEU A 237 12.22 -1.76 10.97
N LEU A 238 13.15 -1.07 10.30
CA LEU A 238 14.47 -1.61 10.00
C LEU A 238 15.34 -1.81 11.27
N ALA A 239 15.20 -0.93 12.26
CA ALA A 239 15.93 -1.06 13.54
C ALA A 239 15.42 -2.21 14.42
N MET A 240 14.17 -2.63 14.23
CA MET A 240 13.54 -3.74 14.98
C MET A 240 13.86 -5.11 14.37
N GLU A 241 14.55 -5.19 13.24
CA GLU A 241 14.91 -6.46 12.63
C GLU A 241 15.95 -7.22 13.48
N THR A 242 15.67 -8.47 13.76
CA THR A 242 16.60 -9.37 14.48
C THR A 242 17.73 -9.90 13.60
N ALA A 243 17.53 -9.88 12.28
CA ALA A 243 18.49 -10.29 11.27
C ALA A 243 18.49 -9.27 10.11
N PRO A 244 19.10 -8.10 10.29
CA PRO A 244 19.14 -7.06 9.27
C PRO A 244 19.95 -7.50 8.05
N THR A 245 19.45 -7.18 6.84
CA THR A 245 20.23 -7.34 5.62
C THR A 245 21.16 -6.13 5.42
N PRO A 246 22.29 -6.28 4.70
CA PRO A 246 23.15 -5.13 4.38
C PRO A 246 22.41 -3.99 3.68
N THR A 247 21.49 -4.31 2.77
CA THR A 247 20.64 -3.36 2.05
C THR A 247 19.62 -2.68 2.98
N GLY A 248 19.00 -3.42 3.89
CA GLY A 248 18.12 -2.87 4.93
C GLY A 248 18.85 -1.94 5.87
N GLU A 249 20.07 -2.30 6.29
CA GLU A 249 20.89 -1.42 7.14
C GLU A 249 21.30 -0.13 6.41
N ALA A 250 21.69 -0.22 5.14
CA ALA A 250 21.97 0.96 4.33
C ALA A 250 20.72 1.87 4.20
N ALA A 251 19.54 1.31 3.97
CA ALA A 251 18.29 2.06 3.92
C ALA A 251 17.93 2.70 5.28
N ARG A 252 18.21 2.02 6.40
CA ARG A 252 18.04 2.57 7.74
C ARG A 252 18.93 3.81 7.95
N LEU A 253 20.19 3.69 7.61
CA LEU A 253 21.16 4.79 7.74
C LEU A 253 20.80 5.98 6.84
N ALA A 254 20.40 5.73 5.59
CA ALA A 254 19.93 6.77 4.66
C ALA A 254 18.68 7.49 5.20
N SER A 255 17.71 6.74 5.74
CA SER A 255 16.51 7.32 6.35
C SER A 255 16.84 8.21 7.55
N LEU A 256 17.74 7.78 8.45
CA LEU A 256 18.18 8.55 9.61
C LEU A 256 18.97 9.79 9.19
N ALA A 257 19.86 9.68 8.20
CA ALA A 257 20.61 10.80 7.66
C ALA A 257 19.70 11.86 7.04
N ALA A 258 18.67 11.42 6.29
CA ALA A 258 17.67 12.31 5.73
C ALA A 258 16.89 13.04 6.85
N LEU A 259 16.39 12.30 7.84
CA LEU A 259 15.65 12.88 8.99
C LEU A 259 16.50 13.88 9.79
N ALA A 260 17.80 13.61 9.95
CA ALA A 260 18.71 14.54 10.64
C ALA A 260 18.85 15.88 9.89
N ARG A 261 18.75 15.88 8.57
CA ARG A 261 18.82 17.09 7.72
C ARG A 261 17.47 17.80 7.56
N MET A 262 16.38 17.13 7.87
CA MET A 262 15.00 17.66 7.80
C MET A 262 14.45 18.09 9.20
N ARG A 263 15.33 18.53 10.09
CA ARG A 263 14.97 19.01 11.44
C ARG A 263 14.37 20.41 11.43
#